data_45cd5f4ca91723964164da53578c601a
#
_entry.id   45cd5f4ca91723964164da53578c601a
#
_cell.length_a   1.000
_cell.length_b   1.000
_cell.length_c   1.000
_cell.angle_alpha   90.00
_cell.angle_beta   90.00
_cell.angle_gamma   90.00
#
_symmetry.space_group_name_H-M   'P 1'
#
loop_
_entity.id
_entity.type
_entity.pdbx_description
1 polymer ?
#
loop_
_entity_poly.entity_id
_entity_poly.type
_entity_poly.pdbx_seq_one_letter_code
_entity_poly.pdbx_strand_id
1 'polypeptide(L)'
;GFAIGSFVDELARAAGEDPAAFLLELIGPDRKVDLSKAGLVGAGDTYYGAPWADHPLDTARARRVVESVKQRSGWSTPLPRGRGRGIAVHRSFLSYVAMVVEVEVSPDGTVLVPRATVAVDAGFVANPDRARAQMEGALIMAMSNTLHSGITFAAGRVEQSNYNDYRVARMRASPHVVDVHIIESEALPGGIGEPGVPPAGAAIANAIYAATGVRVRELPVGRQLDGWETKVAAG
;
A
#
# COMPACT_ATOMS: atom_id res chain seq x y z
N GLY A 1 -0.92 7.20 3.95
CA GLY A 1 -0.33 6.12 3.14
C GLY A 1 -0.22 6.53 1.68
N PHE A 2 -1.37 6.78 1.02
CA PHE A 2 -1.42 7.06 -0.43
C PHE A 2 -0.45 8.16 -0.89
N ALA A 3 -0.57 9.37 -0.38
CA ALA A 3 0.25 10.50 -0.84
C ALA A 3 1.76 10.24 -0.66
N ILE A 4 2.18 9.77 0.52
CA ILE A 4 3.59 9.51 0.81
C ILE A 4 4.14 8.37 -0.06
N GLY A 5 3.42 7.23 -0.12
CA GLY A 5 3.87 6.07 -0.89
C GLY A 5 3.91 6.31 -2.40
N SER A 6 2.97 7.10 -2.93
CA SER A 6 2.98 7.49 -4.35
C SER A 6 4.09 8.50 -4.65
N PHE A 7 4.35 9.44 -3.75
CA PHE A 7 5.41 10.44 -3.91
C PHE A 7 6.82 9.79 -3.89
N VAL A 8 7.03 8.78 -3.03
CA VAL A 8 8.30 8.03 -3.01
C VAL A 8 8.56 7.32 -4.34
N ASP A 9 7.54 6.67 -4.93
CA ASP A 9 7.68 6.05 -6.27
C ASP A 9 7.94 7.11 -7.35
N GLU A 10 7.32 8.28 -7.26
CA GLU A 10 7.54 9.38 -8.20
C GLU A 10 8.98 9.91 -8.13
N LEU A 11 9.54 10.06 -6.92
CA LEU A 11 10.94 10.44 -6.71
C LEU A 11 11.90 9.39 -7.28
N ALA A 12 11.65 8.10 -7.03
CA ALA A 12 12.46 7.01 -7.58
C ALA A 12 12.50 7.07 -9.11
N ARG A 13 11.34 7.26 -9.75
CA ARG A 13 11.23 7.37 -11.20
C ARG A 13 11.92 8.62 -11.74
N ALA A 14 11.80 9.75 -11.06
CA ALA A 14 12.49 10.99 -11.43
C ALA A 14 14.01 10.86 -11.30
N ALA A 15 14.50 10.07 -10.35
CA ALA A 15 15.92 9.74 -10.19
C ALA A 15 16.42 8.68 -11.20
N GLY A 16 15.53 8.04 -11.95
CA GLY A 16 15.87 6.93 -12.85
C GLY A 16 16.17 5.62 -12.11
N GLU A 17 15.69 5.48 -10.88
CA GLU A 17 15.98 4.34 -10.01
C GLU A 17 14.81 3.35 -9.93
N ASP A 18 15.12 2.09 -9.58
CA ASP A 18 14.12 1.09 -9.25
C ASP A 18 13.37 1.48 -7.97
N PRO A 19 12.02 1.59 -8.00
CA PRO A 19 11.26 2.06 -6.83
C PRO A 19 11.47 1.23 -5.56
N ALA A 20 11.71 -0.07 -5.67
CA ALA A 20 11.96 -0.91 -4.50
C ALA A 20 13.38 -0.69 -3.94
N ALA A 21 14.36 -0.46 -4.80
CA ALA A 21 15.72 -0.12 -4.39
C ALA A 21 15.76 1.25 -3.72
N PHE A 22 15.15 2.26 -4.35
CA PHE A 22 15.04 3.61 -3.81
C PHE A 22 14.34 3.63 -2.45
N LEU A 23 13.25 2.87 -2.31
CA LEU A 23 12.52 2.74 -1.04
C LEU A 23 13.40 2.16 0.07
N LEU A 24 14.20 1.13 -0.23
CA LEU A 24 15.14 0.53 0.71
C LEU A 24 16.28 1.49 1.09
N GLU A 25 16.76 2.28 0.14
CA GLU A 25 17.77 3.33 0.40
C GLU A 25 17.20 4.43 1.29
N LEU A 26 15.97 4.89 1.02
CA LEU A 26 15.29 5.91 1.82
C LEU A 26 15.02 5.45 3.27
N ILE A 27 14.68 4.16 3.48
CA ILE A 27 14.54 3.58 4.83
C ILE A 27 15.90 3.59 5.53
N GLY A 28 16.98 3.39 4.80
CA GLY A 28 18.35 3.43 5.28
C GLY A 28 18.77 2.17 6.05
N PRO A 29 19.91 2.22 6.76
CA PRO A 29 20.44 1.07 7.49
C PRO A 29 19.58 0.68 8.68
N ASP A 30 19.80 -0.54 9.16
CA ASP A 30 19.11 -1.09 10.33
C ASP A 30 19.39 -0.25 11.57
N ARG A 31 18.35 0.32 12.14
CA ARG A 31 18.42 1.10 13.39
C ARG A 31 17.06 1.23 14.05
N LYS A 32 17.07 1.50 15.34
CA LYS A 32 15.91 1.98 16.09
C LYS A 32 15.97 3.49 16.17
N VAL A 33 14.95 4.17 15.63
CA VAL A 33 14.84 5.63 15.62
C VAL A 33 14.12 6.06 16.90
N ASP A 34 14.78 6.88 17.68
CA ASP A 34 14.22 7.51 18.86
C ASP A 34 13.47 8.79 18.46
N LEU A 35 12.16 8.69 18.38
CA LEU A 35 11.30 9.80 17.96
C LEU A 35 11.28 10.95 18.97
N SER A 36 11.61 10.70 20.23
CA SER A 36 11.69 11.75 21.26
C SER A 36 12.89 12.67 21.01
N LYS A 37 14.03 12.11 20.61
CA LYS A 37 15.21 12.90 20.23
C LYS A 37 15.01 13.70 18.94
N ALA A 38 14.11 13.23 18.06
CA ALA A 38 13.72 13.96 16.87
C ALA A 38 12.67 15.05 17.14
N GLY A 39 12.22 15.22 18.38
CA GLY A 39 11.18 16.18 18.75
C GLY A 39 9.78 15.85 18.21
N LEU A 40 9.57 14.60 17.80
CA LEU A 40 8.31 14.15 17.19
C LEU A 40 7.33 13.61 18.25
N VAL A 41 7.81 13.26 19.43
CA VAL A 41 7.00 12.79 20.56
C VAL A 41 7.57 13.37 21.86
N GLY A 42 6.71 13.66 22.84
CA GLY A 42 7.10 14.14 24.18
C GLY A 42 7.58 13.01 25.09
N ALA A 43 8.34 13.39 26.11
CA ALA A 43 8.69 12.44 27.17
C ALA A 43 7.42 12.06 27.95
N GLY A 44 7.09 10.76 27.97
CA GLY A 44 5.88 10.22 28.57
C GLY A 44 4.68 10.06 27.63
N ASP A 45 4.80 10.50 26.37
CA ASP A 45 3.79 10.19 25.35
C ASP A 45 3.70 8.68 25.15
N THR A 46 2.49 8.23 24.86
CA THR A 46 2.23 6.83 24.52
C THR A 46 1.77 6.70 23.08
N TYR A 47 2.00 5.53 22.50
CA TYR A 47 1.51 5.17 21.17
C TYR A 47 0.60 3.96 21.28
N TYR A 48 -0.69 4.15 21.04
CA TYR A 48 -1.73 3.15 21.30
C TYR A 48 -1.71 2.61 22.75
N GLY A 49 -1.43 3.49 23.72
CA GLY A 49 -1.38 3.14 25.14
C GLY A 49 -0.10 2.46 25.62
N ALA A 50 0.86 2.18 24.70
CA ALA A 50 2.16 1.63 25.05
C ALA A 50 3.25 2.71 25.05
N PRO A 51 4.29 2.62 25.89
CA PRO A 51 5.45 3.49 25.81
C PRO A 51 6.14 3.36 24.45
N TRP A 52 6.67 4.47 23.92
CA TRP A 52 7.43 4.45 22.67
C TRP A 52 8.66 3.53 22.72
N ALA A 53 9.24 3.35 23.88
CA ALA A 53 10.39 2.46 24.09
C ALA A 53 10.07 0.99 23.80
N ASP A 54 8.83 0.57 24.03
CA ASP A 54 8.40 -0.81 23.78
C ASP A 54 8.18 -1.08 22.29
N HIS A 55 7.86 -0.02 21.52
CA HIS A 55 7.59 -0.10 20.10
C HIS A 55 8.37 0.96 19.30
N PRO A 56 9.71 0.94 19.32
CA PRO A 56 10.51 1.91 18.59
C PRO A 56 10.23 1.85 17.08
N LEU A 57 10.48 2.95 16.37
CA LEU A 57 10.52 2.89 14.91
C LEU A 57 11.78 2.13 14.49
N ASP A 58 11.58 0.90 14.03
CA ASP A 58 12.66 -0.04 13.67
C ASP A 58 12.76 -0.18 12.15
N THR A 59 13.84 0.37 11.58
CA THR A 59 14.06 0.34 10.14
C THR A 59 14.39 -1.06 9.63
N ALA A 60 14.96 -1.96 10.46
CA ALA A 60 15.19 -3.34 10.09
C ALA A 60 13.89 -4.09 9.81
N ARG A 61 12.84 -3.84 10.61
CA ARG A 61 11.51 -4.41 10.40
C ARG A 61 10.88 -3.87 9.11
N ALA A 62 11.00 -2.56 8.86
CA ALA A 62 10.52 -1.95 7.61
C ALA A 62 11.23 -2.52 6.38
N ARG A 63 12.56 -2.69 6.45
CA ARG A 63 13.35 -3.29 5.37
C ARG A 63 12.91 -4.72 5.09
N ARG A 64 12.80 -5.56 6.11
CA ARG A 64 12.43 -6.98 5.98
C ARG A 64 11.09 -7.17 5.25
N VAL A 65 10.07 -6.38 5.55
CA VAL A 65 8.79 -6.49 4.84
C VAL A 65 8.91 -6.07 3.37
N VAL A 66 9.69 -5.02 3.06
CA VAL A 66 9.95 -4.57 1.67
C VAL A 66 10.74 -5.62 0.89
N GLU A 67 11.82 -6.14 1.44
CA GLU A 67 12.65 -7.17 0.83
C GLU A 67 11.84 -8.46 0.57
N SER A 68 10.99 -8.85 1.53
CA SER A 68 10.12 -10.01 1.40
C SER A 68 9.14 -9.88 0.23
N VAL A 69 8.42 -8.77 0.10
CA VAL A 69 7.48 -8.60 -1.02
C VAL A 69 8.21 -8.44 -2.35
N LYS A 70 9.36 -7.78 -2.39
CA LYS A 70 10.21 -7.67 -3.59
C LYS A 70 10.60 -9.05 -4.11
N GLN A 71 11.11 -9.92 -3.23
CA GLN A 71 11.53 -11.28 -3.59
C GLN A 71 10.37 -12.15 -4.06
N ARG A 72 9.24 -12.14 -3.32
CA ARG A 72 8.12 -13.05 -3.54
C ARG A 72 7.22 -12.66 -4.71
N SER A 73 7.14 -11.37 -5.03
CA SER A 73 6.27 -10.86 -6.10
C SER A 73 6.83 -11.10 -7.51
N GLY A 74 8.08 -11.49 -7.65
CA GLY A 74 8.76 -11.48 -8.95
C GLY A 74 8.96 -10.05 -9.48
N TRP A 75 9.30 -9.12 -8.58
CA TRP A 75 9.41 -7.67 -8.85
C TRP A 75 10.15 -7.33 -10.15
N SER A 76 11.30 -7.98 -10.38
CA SER A 76 12.16 -7.71 -11.53
C SER A 76 11.71 -8.35 -12.84
N THR A 77 10.63 -9.16 -12.84
CA THR A 77 10.13 -9.80 -14.06
C THR A 77 9.36 -8.79 -14.89
N PRO A 78 9.74 -8.53 -16.17
CA PRO A 78 9.01 -7.61 -17.02
C PRO A 78 7.54 -8.02 -17.19
N LEU A 79 6.67 -7.05 -17.31
CA LEU A 79 5.25 -7.24 -17.60
C LEU A 79 4.92 -6.63 -18.98
N PRO A 80 3.92 -7.17 -19.69
CA PRO A 80 3.45 -6.60 -20.96
C PRO A 80 2.81 -5.22 -20.74
N ARG A 81 2.68 -4.45 -21.81
CA ARG A 81 1.98 -3.14 -21.79
C ARG A 81 0.57 -3.29 -21.21
N GLY A 82 0.16 -2.32 -20.45
CA GLY A 82 -1.12 -2.33 -19.71
C GLY A 82 -1.07 -3.11 -18.41
N ARG A 83 0.04 -3.77 -18.09
CA ARG A 83 0.26 -4.41 -16.79
C ARG A 83 1.43 -3.74 -16.06
N GLY A 84 1.31 -3.61 -14.75
CA GLY A 84 2.35 -2.97 -13.93
C GLY A 84 2.35 -3.49 -12.52
N ARG A 85 3.49 -3.34 -11.86
CA ARG A 85 3.64 -3.57 -10.41
C ARG A 85 3.98 -2.28 -9.71
N GLY A 86 3.37 -2.09 -8.54
CA GLY A 86 3.69 -1.00 -7.64
C GLY A 86 3.98 -1.53 -6.25
N ILE A 87 4.90 -0.89 -5.55
CA ILE A 87 5.32 -1.23 -4.20
C ILE A 87 5.06 -0.07 -3.27
N ALA A 88 4.69 -0.39 -2.02
CA ALA A 88 4.64 0.59 -0.93
C ALA A 88 4.83 -0.11 0.42
N VAL A 89 5.25 0.66 1.41
CA VAL A 89 5.38 0.24 2.81
C VAL A 89 4.73 1.27 3.72
N HIS A 90 4.15 0.80 4.81
CA HIS A 90 3.61 1.67 5.85
C HIS A 90 3.78 1.05 7.22
N ARG A 91 3.93 1.91 8.24
CA ARG A 91 3.86 1.53 9.64
C ARG A 91 2.63 2.15 10.26
N SER A 92 1.74 1.33 10.79
CA SER A 92 0.57 1.77 11.58
C SER A 92 0.22 0.71 12.61
N PHE A 93 -0.42 1.12 13.69
CA PHE A 93 -0.79 0.21 14.79
C PHE A 93 0.41 -0.60 15.34
N LEU A 94 1.62 -0.04 15.32
CA LEU A 94 2.87 -0.67 15.76
C LEU A 94 3.37 -1.80 14.83
N SER A 95 2.68 -2.07 13.73
CA SER A 95 3.00 -3.09 12.74
C SER A 95 3.54 -2.50 11.45
N TYR A 96 4.35 -3.25 10.73
CA TYR A 96 4.93 -2.87 9.45
C TYR A 96 4.31 -3.74 8.35
N VAL A 97 3.81 -3.11 7.30
CA VAL A 97 3.26 -3.83 6.15
C VAL A 97 3.83 -3.26 4.87
N ALA A 98 4.36 -4.13 4.02
CA ALA A 98 4.66 -3.81 2.63
C ALA A 98 3.77 -4.60 1.69
N MET A 99 3.45 -4.00 0.55
CA MET A 99 2.70 -4.66 -0.51
C MET A 99 3.33 -4.41 -1.87
N VAL A 100 3.33 -5.44 -2.70
CA VAL A 100 3.45 -5.33 -4.15
C VAL A 100 2.10 -5.72 -4.74
N VAL A 101 1.50 -4.79 -5.49
CA VAL A 101 0.26 -5.04 -6.21
C VAL A 101 0.55 -5.08 -7.69
N GLU A 102 0.03 -6.08 -8.40
CA GLU A 102 0.02 -6.14 -9.85
C GLU A 102 -1.35 -5.69 -10.36
N VAL A 103 -1.36 -4.82 -11.35
CA VAL A 103 -2.59 -4.37 -12.01
C VAL A 103 -2.54 -4.69 -13.50
N GLU A 104 -3.73 -4.81 -14.06
CA GLU A 104 -3.98 -4.82 -15.51
C GLU A 104 -4.97 -3.69 -15.82
N VAL A 105 -4.59 -2.81 -16.73
CA VAL A 105 -5.39 -1.65 -17.14
C VAL A 105 -5.80 -1.86 -18.58
N SER A 106 -7.11 -2.00 -18.80
CA SER A 106 -7.67 -2.14 -20.14
C SER A 106 -7.74 -0.78 -20.88
N PRO A 107 -7.91 -0.79 -22.23
CA PRO A 107 -7.95 0.43 -23.03
C PRO A 107 -9.00 1.45 -22.59
N ASP A 108 -10.10 1.00 -22.01
CA ASP A 108 -11.17 1.84 -21.48
C ASP A 108 -10.88 2.42 -20.08
N GLY A 109 -9.69 2.15 -19.52
CA GLY A 109 -9.27 2.61 -18.21
C GLY A 109 -9.76 1.75 -17.03
N THR A 110 -10.40 0.62 -17.29
CA THR A 110 -10.78 -0.32 -16.23
C THR A 110 -9.54 -0.97 -15.61
N VAL A 111 -9.44 -0.92 -14.28
CA VAL A 111 -8.32 -1.49 -13.52
C VAL A 111 -8.74 -2.81 -12.88
N LEU A 112 -8.00 -3.87 -13.17
CA LEU A 112 -8.08 -5.15 -12.46
C LEU A 112 -6.83 -5.34 -11.60
N VAL A 113 -6.97 -6.05 -10.49
CA VAL A 113 -5.87 -6.44 -9.61
C VAL A 113 -5.77 -7.97 -9.62
N PRO A 114 -5.03 -8.58 -10.54
CA PRO A 114 -4.94 -10.03 -10.63
C PRO A 114 -4.17 -10.66 -9.47
N ARG A 115 -3.18 -9.93 -8.92
CA ARG A 115 -2.30 -10.46 -7.87
C ARG A 115 -1.83 -9.38 -6.91
N ALA A 116 -1.69 -9.77 -5.64
CA ALA A 116 -0.98 -8.99 -4.64
C ALA A 116 -0.07 -9.89 -3.79
N THR A 117 1.06 -9.35 -3.39
CA THR A 117 1.99 -9.96 -2.43
C THR A 117 2.13 -9.03 -1.24
N VAL A 118 1.88 -9.55 -0.05
CA VAL A 118 1.86 -8.81 1.20
C VAL A 118 2.87 -9.40 2.16
N ALA A 119 3.68 -8.57 2.80
CA ALA A 119 4.48 -8.98 3.94
C ALA A 119 4.10 -8.12 5.15
N VAL A 120 3.89 -8.76 6.29
CA VAL A 120 3.54 -8.10 7.54
C VAL A 120 4.47 -8.55 8.68
N ASP A 121 5.01 -7.58 9.41
CA ASP A 121 5.68 -7.77 10.69
C ASP A 121 4.85 -7.08 11.78
N ALA A 122 4.06 -7.87 12.49
CA ALA A 122 3.22 -7.41 13.59
C ALA A 122 3.78 -7.82 14.98
N GLY A 123 5.08 -8.14 15.05
CA GLY A 123 5.65 -8.79 16.22
C GLY A 123 5.15 -10.22 16.37
N PHE A 124 5.03 -10.71 17.61
CA PHE A 124 4.49 -12.05 17.84
C PHE A 124 3.03 -12.15 17.39
N VAL A 125 2.75 -13.11 16.51
CA VAL A 125 1.41 -13.38 15.96
C VAL A 125 0.87 -14.70 16.50
N ALA A 126 -0.10 -14.62 17.40
CA ALA A 126 -0.67 -15.81 18.05
C ALA A 126 -1.51 -16.68 17.10
N ASN A 127 -2.16 -16.09 16.11
CA ASN A 127 -2.97 -16.82 15.13
C ASN A 127 -2.67 -16.35 13.70
N PRO A 128 -1.76 -17.04 12.99
CA PRO A 128 -1.34 -16.67 11.64
C PRO A 128 -2.48 -16.66 10.62
N ASP A 129 -3.44 -17.57 10.72
CA ASP A 129 -4.54 -17.64 9.74
C ASP A 129 -5.47 -16.43 9.85
N ARG A 130 -5.73 -15.98 11.08
CA ARG A 130 -6.51 -14.74 11.28
C ARG A 130 -5.74 -13.51 10.80
N ALA A 131 -4.43 -13.47 11.03
CA ALA A 131 -3.59 -12.40 10.53
C ALA A 131 -3.58 -12.33 8.99
N ARG A 132 -3.51 -13.48 8.30
CA ARG A 132 -3.64 -13.54 6.84
C ARG A 132 -4.98 -12.99 6.37
N ALA A 133 -6.07 -13.45 6.96
CA ALA A 133 -7.42 -12.98 6.61
C ALA A 133 -7.58 -11.47 6.79
N GLN A 134 -6.94 -10.87 7.80
CA GLN A 134 -6.92 -9.42 7.99
C GLN A 134 -6.17 -8.69 6.87
N MET A 135 -5.04 -9.21 6.41
CA MET A 135 -4.29 -8.61 5.31
C MET A 135 -5.02 -8.74 3.96
N GLU A 136 -5.65 -9.87 3.70
CA GLU A 136 -6.52 -10.08 2.54
C GLU A 136 -7.70 -9.09 2.54
N GLY A 137 -8.39 -8.97 3.67
CA GLY A 137 -9.50 -8.03 3.85
C GLY A 137 -9.05 -6.57 3.72
N ALA A 138 -7.89 -6.22 4.25
CA ALA A 138 -7.31 -4.88 4.14
C ALA A 138 -7.04 -4.49 2.67
N LEU A 139 -6.53 -5.43 1.86
CA LEU A 139 -6.35 -5.21 0.42
C LEU A 139 -7.69 -4.93 -0.28
N ILE A 140 -8.72 -5.75 -0.03
CA ILE A 140 -10.06 -5.56 -0.64
C ILE A 140 -10.68 -4.22 -0.23
N MET A 141 -10.53 -3.83 1.05
CA MET A 141 -10.97 -2.51 1.52
C MET A 141 -10.22 -1.39 0.78
N ALA A 142 -8.90 -1.49 0.68
CA ALA A 142 -8.08 -0.50 0.00
C ALA A 142 -8.40 -0.43 -1.50
N MET A 143 -8.67 -1.54 -2.17
CA MET A 143 -9.15 -1.57 -3.55
C MET A 143 -10.47 -0.81 -3.69
N SER A 144 -11.42 -1.02 -2.76
CA SER A 144 -12.67 -0.26 -2.75
C SER A 144 -12.39 1.24 -2.69
N ASN A 145 -11.59 1.68 -1.70
CA ASN A 145 -11.28 3.09 -1.48
C ASN A 145 -10.46 3.71 -2.62
N THR A 146 -9.59 2.93 -3.24
CA THR A 146 -8.71 3.44 -4.30
C THR A 146 -9.41 3.50 -5.65
N LEU A 147 -10.24 2.51 -5.99
CA LEU A 147 -10.77 2.36 -7.34
C LEU A 147 -12.23 2.83 -7.48
N HIS A 148 -13.04 2.74 -6.41
CA HIS A 148 -14.48 2.85 -6.54
C HIS A 148 -15.17 3.78 -5.55
N SER A 149 -14.77 3.73 -4.26
CA SER A 149 -15.53 4.36 -3.18
C SER A 149 -15.25 5.84 -3.08
N GLY A 150 -16.27 6.65 -3.22
CA GLY A 150 -16.20 8.10 -3.06
C GLY A 150 -17.43 8.63 -2.34
N ILE A 151 -17.23 9.60 -1.45
CA ILE A 151 -18.30 10.36 -0.82
C ILE A 151 -18.24 11.79 -1.37
N THR A 152 -19.36 12.26 -1.89
CA THR A 152 -19.51 13.61 -2.41
C THR A 152 -20.53 14.38 -1.58
N PHE A 153 -20.42 15.70 -1.62
CA PHE A 153 -21.26 16.61 -0.84
C PHE A 153 -21.90 17.65 -1.74
N ALA A 154 -23.20 17.83 -1.57
CA ALA A 154 -23.95 18.91 -2.19
C ALA A 154 -24.83 19.63 -1.15
N ALA A 155 -24.82 20.92 -1.15
CA ALA A 155 -25.63 21.78 -0.23
C ALA A 155 -25.48 21.35 1.26
N GLY A 156 -24.28 21.01 1.71
CA GLY A 156 -23.97 20.59 3.09
C GLY A 156 -24.45 19.19 3.46
N ARG A 157 -24.80 18.35 2.49
CA ARG A 157 -25.25 16.98 2.70
C ARG A 157 -24.38 15.99 1.91
N VAL A 158 -24.20 14.80 2.47
CA VAL A 158 -23.65 13.65 1.73
C VAL A 158 -24.66 13.24 0.64
N GLU A 159 -24.18 13.04 -0.59
CA GLU A 159 -25.03 12.60 -1.70
C GLU A 159 -25.30 11.10 -1.69
N GLN A 160 -24.33 10.29 -1.24
CA GLN A 160 -24.49 8.85 -1.13
C GLN A 160 -25.38 8.48 0.06
N SER A 161 -26.36 7.63 -0.19
CA SER A 161 -27.40 7.28 0.79
C SER A 161 -27.32 5.83 1.26
N ASN A 162 -26.82 4.91 0.42
CA ASN A 162 -26.75 3.48 0.72
C ASN A 162 -25.77 2.75 -0.23
N TYR A 163 -25.68 1.43 -0.13
CA TYR A 163 -24.80 0.58 -0.96
C TYR A 163 -25.13 0.57 -2.47
N ASN A 164 -26.24 1.12 -2.89
CA ASN A 164 -26.57 1.28 -4.32
C ASN A 164 -25.77 2.42 -4.97
N ASP A 165 -25.44 3.48 -4.22
CA ASP A 165 -24.75 4.67 -4.68
C ASP A 165 -23.35 4.86 -4.03
N TYR A 166 -23.05 4.14 -2.95
CA TYR A 166 -21.70 3.97 -2.42
C TYR A 166 -21.08 2.68 -2.91
N ARG A 167 -20.26 2.76 -3.95
CA ARG A 167 -19.68 1.59 -4.60
C ARG A 167 -18.50 1.03 -3.83
N VAL A 168 -18.47 -0.31 -3.67
CA VAL A 168 -17.35 -1.06 -3.12
C VAL A 168 -16.89 -2.13 -4.11
N ALA A 169 -15.68 -2.64 -3.94
CA ALA A 169 -15.19 -3.77 -4.73
C ALA A 169 -16.13 -4.97 -4.57
N ARG A 170 -16.48 -5.60 -5.68
CA ARG A 170 -17.34 -6.79 -5.72
C ARG A 170 -16.49 -8.05 -5.94
N MET A 171 -17.04 -9.23 -5.70
CA MET A 171 -16.37 -10.51 -5.88
C MET A 171 -15.61 -10.64 -7.20
N ARG A 172 -16.14 -10.08 -8.30
CA ARG A 172 -15.50 -10.12 -9.62
C ARG A 172 -14.24 -9.25 -9.71
N ALA A 173 -14.10 -8.27 -8.84
CA ALA A 173 -12.92 -7.40 -8.78
C ALA A 173 -11.85 -7.93 -7.82
N SER A 174 -12.17 -8.97 -7.04
CA SER A 174 -11.22 -9.55 -6.08
C SER A 174 -10.02 -10.15 -6.80
N PRO A 175 -8.81 -9.99 -6.24
CA PRO A 175 -7.61 -10.62 -6.79
C PRO A 175 -7.75 -12.14 -6.87
N HIS A 176 -7.17 -12.72 -7.89
CA HIS A 176 -7.13 -14.18 -8.01
C HIS A 176 -6.10 -14.80 -7.05
N VAL A 177 -5.06 -14.06 -6.72
CA VAL A 177 -3.98 -14.50 -5.82
C VAL A 177 -3.64 -13.39 -4.86
N VAL A 178 -3.72 -13.67 -3.57
CA VAL A 178 -3.17 -12.83 -2.50
C VAL A 178 -2.20 -13.69 -1.71
N ASP A 179 -0.90 -13.43 -1.87
CA ASP A 179 0.17 -14.12 -1.15
C ASP A 179 0.56 -13.30 0.08
N VAL A 180 0.16 -13.76 1.27
CA VAL A 180 0.44 -13.09 2.54
C VAL A 180 1.54 -13.80 3.29
N HIS A 181 2.65 -13.12 3.50
CA HIS A 181 3.79 -13.58 4.27
C HIS A 181 3.87 -12.85 5.61
N ILE A 182 3.75 -13.62 6.70
CA ILE A 182 3.95 -13.11 8.06
C ILE A 182 5.42 -13.27 8.38
N ILE A 183 6.08 -12.16 8.69
CA ILE A 183 7.48 -12.17 9.14
C ILE A 183 7.51 -12.67 10.58
N GLU A 184 8.28 -13.71 10.84
CA GLU A 184 8.55 -14.15 12.21
C GLU A 184 9.32 -13.08 12.96
N SER A 185 8.82 -12.72 14.12
CA SER A 185 9.37 -11.63 14.93
C SER A 185 9.11 -11.88 16.42
N GLU A 186 10.13 -11.64 17.23
CA GLU A 186 10.06 -11.67 18.70
C GLU A 186 9.66 -10.32 19.30
N ALA A 187 9.39 -9.31 18.47
CA ALA A 187 8.94 -8.02 18.93
C ALA A 187 7.56 -8.14 19.62
N LEU A 188 7.27 -7.21 20.52
CA LEU A 188 5.95 -7.13 21.14
C LEU A 188 4.85 -7.03 20.09
N PRO A 189 3.69 -7.65 20.31
CA PRO A 189 2.58 -7.64 19.35
C PRO A 189 2.13 -6.23 19.01
N GLY A 190 1.96 -5.98 17.71
CA GLY A 190 1.29 -4.79 17.18
C GLY A 190 -0.14 -5.08 16.74
N GLY A 191 -0.87 -4.04 16.35
CA GLY A 191 -2.20 -4.19 15.78
C GLY A 191 -2.15 -4.82 14.40
N ILE A 192 -3.08 -5.74 14.13
CA ILE A 192 -3.15 -6.47 12.85
C ILE A 192 -4.50 -6.23 12.12
N GLY A 193 -5.41 -5.44 12.67
CA GLY A 193 -6.72 -5.22 12.08
C GLY A 193 -6.66 -4.52 10.71
N GLU A 194 -5.99 -3.37 10.63
CA GLU A 194 -6.06 -2.47 9.47
C GLU A 194 -4.70 -2.07 8.87
N PRO A 195 -3.52 -2.48 9.37
CA PRO A 195 -2.25 -1.94 8.90
C PRO A 195 -1.95 -2.24 7.43
N GLY A 196 -2.69 -3.15 6.79
CA GLY A 196 -2.59 -3.43 5.37
C GLY A 196 -3.27 -2.41 4.45
N VAL A 197 -4.21 -1.59 4.96
CA VAL A 197 -4.96 -0.63 4.13
C VAL A 197 -4.07 0.50 3.61
N PRO A 198 -3.25 1.19 4.44
CA PRO A 198 -2.48 2.35 4.00
C PRO A 198 -1.48 2.08 2.87
N PRO A 199 -0.69 0.99 2.85
CA PRO A 199 0.24 0.74 1.75
C PRO A 199 -0.44 0.29 0.46
N ALA A 200 -1.60 -0.38 0.55
CA ALA A 200 -2.27 -0.94 -0.62
C ALA A 200 -2.72 0.14 -1.62
N GLY A 201 -3.28 1.25 -1.15
CA GLY A 201 -3.70 2.35 -2.02
C GLY A 201 -2.54 2.96 -2.82
N ALA A 202 -1.39 3.16 -2.18
CA ALA A 202 -0.18 3.63 -2.85
C ALA A 202 0.37 2.58 -3.83
N ALA A 203 0.43 1.31 -3.43
CA ALA A 203 0.91 0.23 -4.29
C ALA A 203 0.04 0.09 -5.56
N ILE A 204 -1.30 0.21 -5.44
CA ILE A 204 -2.21 0.21 -6.59
C ILE A 204 -1.94 1.40 -7.51
N ALA A 205 -1.83 2.62 -6.97
CA ALA A 205 -1.57 3.83 -7.76
C ALA A 205 -0.21 3.77 -8.48
N ASN A 206 0.82 3.26 -7.82
CA ASN A 206 2.15 3.06 -8.38
C ASN A 206 2.15 1.98 -9.48
N ALA A 207 1.36 0.91 -9.30
CA ALA A 207 1.17 -0.13 -10.30
C ALA A 207 0.45 0.41 -11.55
N ILE A 208 -0.57 1.25 -11.37
CA ILE A 208 -1.25 1.95 -12.47
C ILE A 208 -0.25 2.81 -13.26
N TYR A 209 0.59 3.57 -12.57
CA TYR A 209 1.63 4.35 -13.25
C TYR A 209 2.59 3.44 -14.02
N ALA A 210 3.06 2.35 -13.43
CA ALA A 210 3.94 1.39 -14.10
C ALA A 210 3.28 0.75 -15.35
N ALA A 211 1.96 0.56 -15.34
CA ALA A 211 1.19 0.00 -16.45
C ALA A 211 0.92 1.01 -17.58
N THR A 212 0.69 2.28 -17.23
CA THR A 212 0.08 3.27 -18.12
C THR A 212 0.87 4.56 -18.28
N GLY A 213 1.85 4.86 -17.44
CA GLY A 213 2.52 6.16 -17.38
C GLY A 213 1.66 7.30 -16.80
N VAL A 214 0.42 7.02 -16.40
CA VAL A 214 -0.49 8.05 -15.81
C VAL A 214 -0.38 8.04 -14.30
N ARG A 215 -0.04 9.19 -13.71
CA ARG A 215 -0.04 9.37 -12.25
C ARG A 215 -1.45 9.60 -11.73
N VAL A 216 -1.84 8.75 -10.79
CA VAL A 216 -3.08 8.92 -10.03
C VAL A 216 -2.83 9.99 -8.96
N ARG A 217 -3.61 11.08 -9.00
CA ARG A 217 -3.50 12.21 -8.07
C ARG A 217 -4.65 12.31 -7.07
N GLU A 218 -5.77 11.69 -7.39
CA GLU A 218 -6.99 11.73 -6.59
C GLU A 218 -7.54 10.32 -6.39
N LEU A 219 -8.22 10.10 -5.29
CA LEU A 219 -8.94 8.86 -5.01
C LEU A 219 -10.43 9.15 -4.81
N PRO A 220 -11.30 8.26 -5.32
CA PRO A 220 -11.00 7.10 -6.14
C PRO A 220 -10.44 7.46 -7.52
N VAL A 221 -9.79 6.50 -8.17
CA VAL A 221 -9.15 6.68 -9.49
C VAL A 221 -10.09 7.29 -10.53
N GLY A 222 -11.35 6.86 -10.55
CA GLY A 222 -12.39 7.45 -11.41
C GLY A 222 -11.98 7.49 -12.89
N ARG A 223 -12.15 8.65 -13.51
CA ARG A 223 -11.88 8.88 -14.95
C ARG A 223 -10.45 9.32 -15.27
N GLN A 224 -9.53 9.31 -14.32
CA GLN A 224 -8.15 9.74 -14.55
C GLN A 224 -7.44 8.92 -15.63
N LEU A 225 -7.89 7.69 -15.87
CA LEU A 225 -7.36 6.76 -16.88
C LEU A 225 -8.10 6.81 -18.23
N ASP A 226 -9.12 7.65 -18.39
CA ASP A 226 -9.82 7.79 -19.68
C ASP A 226 -8.81 8.15 -20.79
N GLY A 227 -8.74 7.35 -21.83
CA GLY A 227 -7.85 7.57 -22.98
C GLY A 227 -6.34 7.47 -22.66
N TRP A 228 -5.94 6.73 -21.65
CA TRP A 228 -4.54 6.61 -21.23
C TRP A 228 -3.60 6.14 -22.35
N GLU A 229 -4.06 5.24 -23.23
CA GLU A 229 -3.23 4.74 -24.34
C GLU A 229 -2.80 5.85 -25.32
N THR A 230 -3.66 6.82 -25.56
CA THR A 230 -3.37 7.95 -26.46
C THR A 230 -2.54 9.02 -25.79
N LYS A 231 -2.67 9.20 -24.47
CA LYS A 231 -1.89 10.15 -23.67
C LYS A 231 -0.41 9.78 -23.64
N VAL A 232 -0.09 8.50 -23.57
CA VAL A 232 1.29 7.98 -23.50
C VAL A 232 1.97 7.98 -24.89
N ALA A 233 1.21 7.92 -25.97
CA ALA A 233 1.76 7.98 -27.33
C ALA A 233 2.17 9.42 -27.76
N ALA A 234 1.75 10.44 -27.01
CA ALA A 234 1.97 11.87 -27.31
C ALA A 234 3.09 12.52 -26.47
N GLY A 235 3.71 11.81 -25.53
CA GLY A 235 4.83 12.28 -24.71
C GLY A 235 6.07 11.43 -24.89
#